data_cfed0b97d2c5b600ea0affe84cfe9a07
#
_entry.id   cfed0b97d2c5b600ea0affe84cfe9a07
#
_cell.length_a   1.000
_cell.length_b   1.000
_cell.length_c   1.000
_cell.angle_alpha   90.00
_cell.angle_beta   90.00
_cell.angle_gamma   90.00
#
_symmetry.space_group_name_H-M   'P 1'
#
loop_
_entity.id
_entity.type
_entity.pdbx_description
1 polymer ?
#
loop_
_entity_poly.entity_id
_entity_poly.type
_entity_poly.pdbx_seq_one_letter_code
_entity_poly.pdbx_strand_id
1 'polypeptide(L)'
;MKALIIGASGFLGGTIYYKLKNAGAEVLGTYSQHKKQDDFAELDVMDSQRLLEIVRDFAPDVIIWTVMNHDAEEEIAEKVMPALRDAIGDTRFIFISTSVAYEKNMTEDVIPFLRSEEMYNHHYFNGKIKSENVIRKMRDYCIVRPGSIYGINPYGEMDVRSCKLKEHVDLGQQYVRADNILFSIVEVNELADAVIELATGDYVGIINVSEDKSISHYDFNKALCRRYCWDDSCVLANREIENIYYFDNSLRKRLLKTRITSIDKS
;
A
#
# COMPACT_ATOMS: atom_id res chain seq x y z
N MET A 1 6.55 -11.00 -19.10
CA MET A 1 6.54 -11.06 -17.63
C MET A 1 5.24 -11.71 -17.19
N LYS A 2 5.35 -12.71 -16.34
CA LYS A 2 4.22 -13.36 -15.66
C LYS A 2 4.15 -12.82 -14.23
N ALA A 3 3.07 -12.12 -13.89
CA ALA A 3 2.90 -11.49 -12.59
C ALA A 3 1.74 -12.14 -11.81
N LEU A 4 2.00 -12.59 -10.59
CA LEU A 4 0.99 -13.05 -9.65
C LEU A 4 0.70 -11.94 -8.64
N ILE A 5 -0.55 -11.45 -8.57
CA ILE A 5 -0.96 -10.39 -7.65
C ILE A 5 -1.83 -10.99 -6.55
N ILE A 6 -1.26 -11.13 -5.36
CA ILE A 6 -1.98 -11.59 -4.18
C ILE A 6 -2.76 -10.40 -3.60
N GLY A 7 -4.09 -10.48 -3.64
CA GLY A 7 -4.99 -9.39 -3.25
C GLY A 7 -5.40 -8.47 -4.39
N ALA A 8 -5.47 -8.97 -5.63
CA ALA A 8 -5.87 -8.20 -6.83
C ALA A 8 -7.30 -7.63 -6.78
N SER A 9 -8.17 -8.15 -5.92
CA SER A 9 -9.50 -7.59 -5.70
C SER A 9 -9.49 -6.32 -4.82
N GLY A 10 -8.35 -6.01 -4.19
CA GLY A 10 -8.17 -4.85 -3.33
C GLY A 10 -7.86 -3.56 -4.10
N PHE A 11 -7.82 -2.44 -3.36
CA PHE A 11 -7.67 -1.09 -3.89
C PHE A 11 -6.41 -0.90 -4.75
N LEU A 12 -5.23 -1.17 -4.19
CA LEU A 12 -3.95 -1.09 -4.92
C LEU A 12 -3.74 -2.29 -5.85
N GLY A 13 -4.05 -3.51 -5.37
CA GLY A 13 -3.85 -4.72 -6.16
C GLY A 13 -4.62 -4.71 -7.48
N GLY A 14 -5.86 -4.21 -7.47
CA GLY A 14 -6.66 -4.02 -8.66
C GLY A 14 -6.06 -3.01 -9.64
N THR A 15 -5.51 -1.91 -9.11
CA THR A 15 -4.85 -0.90 -9.95
C THR A 15 -3.62 -1.47 -10.64
N ILE A 16 -2.79 -2.23 -9.92
CA ILE A 16 -1.61 -2.90 -10.49
C ILE A 16 -2.04 -3.92 -11.53
N TYR A 17 -3.06 -4.76 -11.23
CA TYR A 17 -3.57 -5.76 -12.15
C TYR A 17 -3.99 -5.14 -13.49
N TYR A 18 -4.82 -4.11 -13.46
CA TYR A 18 -5.29 -3.43 -14.67
C TYR A 18 -4.16 -2.83 -15.50
N LYS A 19 -3.21 -2.17 -14.84
CA LYS A 19 -2.08 -1.55 -15.54
C LYS A 19 -1.19 -2.61 -16.22
N LEU A 20 -0.87 -3.70 -15.54
CA LEU A 20 -0.08 -4.80 -16.10
C LEU A 20 -0.81 -5.52 -17.24
N LYS A 21 -2.11 -5.79 -17.07
CA LYS A 21 -2.95 -6.42 -18.10
C LYS A 21 -3.00 -5.56 -19.36
N ASN A 22 -3.21 -4.25 -19.20
CA ASN A 22 -3.25 -3.30 -20.32
C ASN A 22 -1.88 -3.13 -21.01
N ALA A 23 -0.78 -3.36 -20.29
CA ALA A 23 0.57 -3.39 -20.85
C ALA A 23 0.91 -4.73 -21.55
N GLY A 24 -0.03 -5.68 -21.62
CA GLY A 24 0.15 -6.96 -22.29
C GLY A 24 0.92 -8.00 -21.48
N ALA A 25 1.07 -7.83 -20.16
CA ALA A 25 1.65 -8.84 -19.30
C ALA A 25 0.70 -10.02 -19.10
N GLU A 26 1.22 -11.22 -18.84
CA GLU A 26 0.47 -12.36 -18.35
C GLU A 26 0.28 -12.18 -16.84
N VAL A 27 -0.97 -11.96 -16.42
CA VAL A 27 -1.27 -11.61 -15.01
C VAL A 27 -2.33 -12.54 -14.44
N LEU A 28 -2.04 -13.11 -13.29
CA LEU A 28 -3.02 -13.79 -12.46
C LEU A 28 -3.28 -12.97 -11.20
N GLY A 29 -4.53 -12.62 -10.97
CA GLY A 29 -4.98 -11.97 -9.74
C GLY A 29 -5.61 -12.96 -8.77
N THR A 30 -5.57 -12.67 -7.46
CA THR A 30 -6.29 -13.44 -6.46
C THR A 30 -7.31 -12.58 -5.72
N TYR A 31 -8.35 -13.24 -5.19
CA TYR A 31 -9.36 -12.64 -4.31
C TYR A 31 -9.70 -13.60 -3.17
N SER A 32 -10.18 -13.07 -2.05
CA SER A 32 -10.68 -13.89 -0.94
C SER A 32 -12.20 -13.86 -0.87
N GLN A 33 -12.82 -12.70 -0.65
CA GLN A 33 -14.27 -12.58 -0.45
C GLN A 33 -15.02 -12.00 -1.65
N HIS A 34 -14.41 -11.04 -2.36
CA HIS A 34 -15.06 -10.30 -3.42
C HIS A 34 -14.34 -10.48 -4.75
N LYS A 35 -14.91 -11.32 -5.61
CA LYS A 35 -14.41 -11.53 -6.96
C LYS A 35 -14.70 -10.31 -7.83
N LYS A 36 -13.64 -9.68 -8.36
CA LYS A 36 -13.75 -8.49 -9.23
C LYS A 36 -13.59 -8.81 -10.72
N GLN A 37 -12.91 -9.90 -11.06
CA GLN A 37 -12.68 -10.35 -12.44
C GLN A 37 -12.89 -11.86 -12.51
N ASP A 38 -13.38 -12.36 -13.68
CA ASP A 38 -13.68 -13.77 -13.86
C ASP A 38 -12.46 -14.68 -13.85
N ASP A 39 -11.31 -14.15 -14.25
CA ASP A 39 -10.01 -14.86 -14.28
C ASP A 39 -9.23 -14.79 -12.95
N PHE A 40 -9.81 -14.23 -11.89
CA PHE A 40 -9.18 -14.24 -10.57
C PHE A 40 -9.31 -15.61 -9.90
N ALA A 41 -8.20 -16.10 -9.35
CA ALA A 41 -8.17 -17.29 -8.51
C ALA A 41 -8.66 -16.97 -7.08
N GLU A 42 -9.51 -17.83 -6.55
CA GLU A 42 -9.91 -17.77 -5.14
C GLU A 42 -8.77 -18.21 -4.25
N LEU A 43 -8.47 -17.40 -3.24
CA LEU A 43 -7.40 -17.64 -2.29
C LEU A 43 -7.70 -16.96 -0.95
N ASP A 44 -7.88 -17.75 0.09
CA ASP A 44 -7.59 -17.33 1.45
C ASP A 44 -6.08 -17.46 1.66
N VAL A 45 -5.39 -16.36 1.95
CA VAL A 45 -3.93 -16.39 2.14
C VAL A 45 -3.50 -17.24 3.34
N MET A 46 -4.41 -17.51 4.29
CA MET A 46 -4.17 -18.42 5.41
C MET A 46 -4.14 -19.89 4.98
N ASP A 47 -4.71 -20.24 3.82
CA ASP A 47 -4.53 -21.54 3.18
C ASP A 47 -3.18 -21.57 2.43
N SER A 48 -2.11 -21.82 3.18
CA SER A 48 -0.75 -21.88 2.64
C SER A 48 -0.59 -22.94 1.57
N GLN A 49 -1.33 -24.07 1.64
CA GLN A 49 -1.27 -25.10 0.63
C GLN A 49 -1.81 -24.57 -0.71
N ARG A 50 -3.01 -23.97 -0.68
CA ARG A 50 -3.62 -23.39 -1.87
C ARG A 50 -2.77 -22.28 -2.48
N LEU A 51 -2.19 -21.41 -1.64
CA LEU A 51 -1.27 -20.37 -2.07
C LEU A 51 -0.07 -20.97 -2.84
N LEU A 52 0.58 -21.99 -2.27
CA LEU A 52 1.74 -22.62 -2.91
C LEU A 52 1.38 -23.39 -4.19
N GLU A 53 0.19 -23.99 -4.27
CA GLU A 53 -0.34 -24.58 -5.50
C GLU A 53 -0.47 -23.51 -6.61
N ILE A 54 -1.08 -22.36 -6.31
CA ILE A 54 -1.22 -21.27 -7.27
C ILE A 54 0.16 -20.77 -7.74
N VAL A 55 1.10 -20.56 -6.83
CA VAL A 55 2.46 -20.13 -7.17
C VAL A 55 3.14 -21.17 -8.10
N ARG A 56 3.09 -22.45 -7.75
CA ARG A 56 3.70 -23.51 -8.54
C ARG A 56 3.06 -23.62 -9.93
N ASP A 57 1.72 -23.65 -10.00
CA ASP A 57 0.99 -23.92 -11.24
C ASP A 57 1.06 -22.72 -12.20
N PHE A 58 1.05 -21.51 -11.67
CA PHE A 58 1.21 -20.30 -12.49
C PHE A 58 2.69 -20.03 -12.84
N ALA A 59 3.64 -20.43 -12.00
CA ALA A 59 5.08 -20.18 -12.17
C ALA A 59 5.39 -18.73 -12.54
N PRO A 60 5.13 -17.75 -11.64
CA PRO A 60 5.31 -16.32 -11.93
C PRO A 60 6.79 -15.93 -11.96
N ASP A 61 7.12 -14.91 -12.80
CA ASP A 61 8.41 -14.21 -12.74
C ASP A 61 8.46 -13.30 -11.50
N VAL A 62 7.30 -12.73 -11.12
CA VAL A 62 7.17 -11.84 -9.96
C VAL A 62 5.86 -12.08 -9.21
N ILE A 63 5.95 -12.06 -7.88
CA ILE A 63 4.80 -12.07 -6.97
C ILE A 63 4.69 -10.68 -6.34
N ILE A 64 3.51 -10.04 -6.46
CA ILE A 64 3.22 -8.75 -5.84
C ILE A 64 2.19 -8.97 -4.74
N TRP A 65 2.60 -8.78 -3.49
CA TRP A 65 1.78 -8.98 -2.31
C TRP A 65 1.15 -7.66 -1.86
N THR A 66 -0.17 -7.54 -2.06
CA THR A 66 -0.94 -6.32 -1.72
C THR A 66 -1.98 -6.55 -0.62
N VAL A 67 -1.94 -7.71 0.02
CA VAL A 67 -2.90 -8.05 1.09
C VAL A 67 -2.72 -7.13 2.28
N MET A 68 -3.85 -6.68 2.81
CA MET A 68 -3.97 -5.95 4.06
C MET A 68 -5.07 -6.61 4.90
N ASN A 69 -4.68 -7.19 6.02
CA ASN A 69 -5.62 -7.83 6.95
C ASN A 69 -5.32 -7.33 8.37
N HIS A 70 -6.19 -6.48 8.91
CA HIS A 70 -5.94 -5.83 10.19
C HIS A 70 -5.83 -6.82 11.36
N ASP A 71 -6.50 -7.96 11.29
CA ASP A 71 -6.59 -8.93 12.39
C ASP A 71 -5.57 -10.07 12.24
N ALA A 72 -5.25 -10.48 11.02
CA ALA A 72 -4.42 -11.66 10.76
C ALA A 72 -2.99 -11.35 10.27
N GLU A 73 -2.55 -10.09 10.21
CA GLU A 73 -1.21 -9.75 9.69
C GLU A 73 -0.07 -10.41 10.47
N GLU A 74 -0.19 -10.57 11.79
CA GLU A 74 0.84 -11.26 12.58
C GLU A 74 0.87 -12.75 12.26
N GLU A 75 -0.27 -13.39 12.11
CA GLU A 75 -0.36 -14.79 11.74
C GLU A 75 0.16 -15.04 10.31
N ILE A 76 -0.15 -14.13 9.36
CA ILE A 76 0.43 -14.14 8.02
C ILE A 76 1.95 -14.08 8.09
N ALA A 77 2.50 -13.18 8.90
CA ALA A 77 3.95 -13.04 9.07
C ALA A 77 4.61 -14.29 9.66
N GLU A 78 3.93 -14.98 10.57
CA GLU A 78 4.47 -16.14 11.29
C GLU A 78 4.31 -17.45 10.51
N LYS A 79 3.24 -17.64 9.75
CA LYS A 79 2.93 -18.88 9.06
C LYS A 79 3.10 -18.80 7.54
N VAL A 80 2.58 -17.75 6.91
CA VAL A 80 2.49 -17.66 5.45
C VAL A 80 3.81 -17.17 4.84
N MET A 81 4.40 -16.11 5.38
CA MET A 81 5.63 -15.53 4.82
C MET A 81 6.82 -16.50 4.85
N PRO A 82 7.07 -17.30 5.93
CA PRO A 82 8.11 -18.30 5.90
C PRO A 82 7.86 -19.40 4.85
N ALA A 83 6.63 -19.88 4.72
CA ALA A 83 6.28 -20.90 3.73
C ALA A 83 6.51 -20.42 2.29
N LEU A 84 6.12 -19.16 1.99
CA LEU A 84 6.40 -18.54 0.70
C LEU A 84 7.89 -18.40 0.46
N ARG A 85 8.64 -17.85 1.41
CA ARG A 85 10.11 -17.67 1.29
C ARG A 85 10.80 -18.98 0.91
N ASP A 86 10.39 -20.09 1.55
CA ASP A 86 11.02 -21.39 1.35
C ASP A 86 10.62 -22.03 0.00
N ALA A 87 9.50 -21.61 -0.58
CA ALA A 87 8.94 -22.20 -1.80
C ALA A 87 9.26 -21.43 -3.09
N ILE A 88 9.43 -20.10 -3.03
CA ILE A 88 9.48 -19.28 -4.27
C ILE A 88 10.87 -19.19 -4.90
N GLY A 89 11.91 -19.67 -4.22
CA GLY A 89 13.29 -19.68 -4.76
C GLY A 89 13.79 -18.29 -5.16
N ASP A 90 14.12 -18.13 -6.43
CA ASP A 90 14.62 -16.86 -7.00
C ASP A 90 13.51 -16.01 -7.62
N THR A 91 12.23 -16.38 -7.48
CA THR A 91 11.10 -15.56 -7.93
C THR A 91 11.10 -14.21 -7.22
N ARG A 92 11.04 -13.13 -8.00
CA ARG A 92 10.99 -11.77 -7.46
C ARG A 92 9.76 -11.55 -6.58
N PHE A 93 9.94 -10.98 -5.38
CA PHE A 93 8.86 -10.75 -4.42
C PHE A 93 8.74 -9.27 -4.07
N ILE A 94 7.61 -8.65 -4.43
CA ILE A 94 7.29 -7.27 -4.08
C ILE A 94 6.27 -7.27 -2.95
N PHE A 95 6.63 -6.71 -1.81
CA PHE A 95 5.77 -6.64 -0.63
C PHE A 95 5.31 -5.20 -0.35
N ILE A 96 4.01 -5.01 -0.28
CA ILE A 96 3.45 -3.72 0.14
C ILE A 96 3.34 -3.72 1.66
N SER A 97 4.25 -2.97 2.27
CA SER A 97 4.32 -2.75 3.70
C SER A 97 3.51 -1.50 4.11
N THR A 98 3.94 -0.80 5.13
CA THR A 98 3.29 0.39 5.68
C THR A 98 4.34 1.34 6.27
N SER A 99 3.90 2.46 6.83
CA SER A 99 4.72 3.31 7.69
C SER A 99 5.01 2.56 9.02
N VAL A 100 6.20 1.99 9.13
CA VAL A 100 6.60 1.11 10.27
C VAL A 100 7.03 1.88 11.52
N ALA A 101 7.22 3.18 11.41
CA ALA A 101 7.55 4.08 12.52
C ALA A 101 6.82 5.41 12.36
N TYR A 102 6.69 6.15 13.45
CA TYR A 102 6.14 7.52 13.45
C TYR A 102 7.27 8.50 13.76
N GLU A 103 8.07 8.82 12.74
CA GLU A 103 9.22 9.70 12.88
C GLU A 103 9.21 10.78 11.79
N LYS A 104 9.83 11.91 12.10
CA LYS A 104 10.09 12.96 11.09
C LYS A 104 11.16 12.47 10.13
N ASN A 105 10.90 12.62 8.83
CA ASN A 105 11.87 12.29 7.77
C ASN A 105 12.39 10.84 7.81
N MET A 106 11.47 9.88 7.89
CA MET A 106 11.79 8.45 7.92
C MET A 106 12.52 8.02 6.65
N THR A 107 13.77 7.57 6.81
CA THR A 107 14.52 6.89 5.75
C THR A 107 14.18 5.39 5.71
N GLU A 108 14.69 4.69 4.70
CA GLU A 108 14.54 3.24 4.59
C GLU A 108 15.28 2.48 5.70
N ASP A 109 16.30 3.09 6.30
CA ASP A 109 17.14 2.50 7.37
C ASP A 109 16.50 2.57 8.75
N VAL A 110 15.36 3.26 8.89
CA VAL A 110 14.68 3.35 10.19
C VAL A 110 14.37 1.96 10.73
N ILE A 111 14.77 1.73 11.98
CA ILE A 111 14.50 0.46 12.67
C ILE A 111 13.07 0.50 13.22
N PRO A 112 12.18 -0.34 12.72
CA PRO A 112 10.81 -0.37 13.22
C PRO A 112 10.76 -0.94 14.64
N PHE A 113 9.83 -0.46 15.45
CA PHE A 113 9.55 -1.00 16.77
C PHE A 113 8.18 -1.69 16.81
N LEU A 114 8.08 -2.76 17.57
CA LEU A 114 6.80 -3.43 17.80
C LEU A 114 5.94 -2.61 18.75
N ARG A 115 4.67 -2.48 18.40
CA ARG A 115 3.68 -1.76 19.19
C ARG A 115 3.16 -2.63 20.33
N SER A 116 2.92 -2.03 21.49
CA SER A 116 2.21 -2.70 22.57
C SER A 116 0.72 -2.87 22.25
N GLU A 117 0.05 -3.74 22.97
CA GLU A 117 -1.37 -4.10 22.75
C GLU A 117 -2.32 -2.90 22.89
N GLU A 118 -1.96 -1.89 23.67
CA GLU A 118 -2.76 -0.67 23.84
C GLU A 118 -2.64 0.31 22.65
N MET A 119 -1.64 0.12 21.79
CA MET A 119 -1.45 1.00 20.64
C MET A 119 -2.41 0.66 19.50
N TYR A 120 -2.93 1.71 18.87
CA TYR A 120 -3.85 1.57 17.74
C TYR A 120 -3.27 0.66 16.66
N ASN A 121 -4.06 -0.33 16.24
CA ASN A 121 -3.78 -1.21 15.11
C ASN A 121 -2.48 -2.02 15.26
N HIS A 122 -2.09 -2.38 16.50
CA HIS A 122 -0.82 -3.04 16.78
C HIS A 122 -0.63 -4.34 15.99
N HIS A 123 -1.65 -5.21 15.88
CA HIS A 123 -1.55 -6.44 15.09
C HIS A 123 -1.16 -6.20 13.64
N TYR A 124 -1.77 -5.20 13.00
CA TYR A 124 -1.46 -4.84 11.63
C TYR A 124 0.00 -4.38 11.46
N PHE A 125 0.43 -3.42 12.29
CA PHE A 125 1.80 -2.88 12.19
C PHE A 125 2.84 -3.92 12.57
N ASN A 126 2.61 -4.67 13.64
CA ASN A 126 3.53 -5.73 14.09
C ASN A 126 3.64 -6.83 13.04
N GLY A 127 2.53 -7.22 12.42
CA GLY A 127 2.52 -8.20 11.34
C GLY A 127 3.32 -7.72 10.13
N LYS A 128 3.14 -6.46 9.70
CA LYS A 128 3.96 -5.89 8.61
C LYS A 128 5.46 -5.88 8.95
N ILE A 129 5.84 -5.47 10.16
CA ILE A 129 7.24 -5.47 10.63
C ILE A 129 7.81 -6.89 10.65
N LYS A 130 7.06 -7.86 11.20
CA LYS A 130 7.47 -9.28 11.23
C LYS A 130 7.62 -9.83 9.82
N SER A 131 6.69 -9.50 8.90
CA SER A 131 6.77 -9.89 7.49
C SER A 131 8.02 -9.32 6.81
N GLU A 132 8.33 -8.04 7.00
CA GLU A 132 9.57 -7.45 6.47
C GLU A 132 10.82 -8.22 6.92
N ASN A 133 10.87 -8.65 8.19
CA ASN A 133 12.00 -9.43 8.73
C ASN A 133 12.15 -10.82 8.09
N VAL A 134 11.06 -11.44 7.67
CA VAL A 134 11.10 -12.70 6.91
C VAL A 134 11.53 -12.46 5.47
N ILE A 135 10.96 -11.44 4.81
CA ILE A 135 11.18 -11.12 3.40
C ILE A 135 12.61 -10.67 3.14
N ARG A 136 13.25 -9.96 4.06
CA ARG A 136 14.69 -9.59 3.96
C ARG A 136 15.65 -10.79 3.87
N LYS A 137 15.17 -12.01 4.13
CA LYS A 137 15.94 -13.25 3.97
C LYS A 137 15.70 -13.92 2.60
N MET A 138 14.81 -13.40 1.78
CA MET A 138 14.61 -13.81 0.39
C MET A 138 15.78 -13.30 -0.46
N ARG A 139 15.99 -13.91 -1.61
CA ARG A 139 17.12 -13.57 -2.50
C ARG A 139 16.80 -12.36 -3.37
N ASP A 140 15.60 -12.30 -3.92
CA ASP A 140 15.14 -11.21 -4.78
C ASP A 140 13.83 -10.63 -4.25
N TYR A 141 13.93 -9.47 -3.58
CA TYR A 141 12.78 -8.84 -2.95
C TYR A 141 12.82 -7.31 -3.05
N CYS A 142 11.64 -6.71 -3.00
CA CYS A 142 11.50 -5.29 -2.74
C CYS A 142 10.36 -5.05 -1.76
N ILE A 143 10.63 -4.36 -0.66
CA ILE A 143 9.65 -3.94 0.33
C ILE A 143 9.31 -2.48 0.05
N VAL A 144 8.07 -2.23 -0.34
CA VAL A 144 7.55 -0.89 -0.60
C VAL A 144 6.83 -0.41 0.65
N ARG A 145 7.29 0.70 1.24
CA ARG A 145 6.61 1.41 2.34
C ARG A 145 5.88 2.63 1.76
N PRO A 146 4.58 2.52 1.47
CA PRO A 146 3.83 3.61 0.87
C PRO A 146 3.42 4.65 1.90
N GLY A 147 3.26 5.89 1.46
CA GLY A 147 2.44 6.87 2.16
C GLY A 147 0.98 6.40 2.25
N SER A 148 0.14 7.17 2.92
CA SER A 148 -1.29 6.90 2.95
C SER A 148 -1.88 6.96 1.55
N ILE A 149 -2.35 5.82 1.05
CA ILE A 149 -2.83 5.66 -0.32
C ILE A 149 -4.19 6.34 -0.47
N TYR A 150 -4.37 7.16 -1.50
CA TYR A 150 -5.63 7.82 -1.84
C TYR A 150 -5.92 7.76 -3.35
N GLY A 151 -7.14 8.08 -3.74
CA GLY A 151 -7.55 8.17 -5.14
C GLY A 151 -8.77 7.31 -5.48
N ILE A 152 -8.86 6.93 -6.75
CA ILE A 152 -9.92 6.06 -7.29
C ILE A 152 -9.25 4.91 -8.03
N ASN A 153 -9.63 3.68 -7.69
CA ASN A 153 -9.12 2.49 -8.35
C ASN A 153 -9.88 2.21 -9.68
N PRO A 154 -9.43 1.26 -10.52
CA PRO A 154 -10.09 0.92 -11.78
C PRO A 154 -11.51 0.36 -11.64
N TYR A 155 -11.91 -0.04 -10.44
CA TYR A 155 -13.29 -0.48 -10.17
C TYR A 155 -14.23 0.68 -9.86
N GLY A 156 -13.74 1.93 -9.88
CA GLY A 156 -14.49 3.12 -9.50
C GLY A 156 -14.63 3.33 -7.99
N GLU A 157 -13.86 2.59 -7.19
CA GLU A 157 -13.89 2.69 -5.74
C GLU A 157 -12.90 3.75 -5.25
N MET A 158 -13.34 4.60 -4.35
CA MET A 158 -12.48 5.54 -3.63
C MET A 158 -11.86 4.88 -2.40
N ASP A 159 -10.72 5.41 -1.96
CA ASP A 159 -10.17 5.05 -0.65
C ASP A 159 -11.10 5.44 0.50
N VAL A 160 -10.95 4.74 1.63
CA VAL A 160 -11.85 4.88 2.80
C VAL A 160 -11.90 6.32 3.34
N ARG A 161 -10.78 7.08 3.29
CA ARG A 161 -10.75 8.46 3.80
C ARG A 161 -11.51 9.40 2.88
N SER A 162 -11.32 9.25 1.56
CA SER A 162 -12.07 10.01 0.55
C SER A 162 -13.57 9.71 0.61
N CYS A 163 -13.96 8.42 0.78
CA CYS A 163 -15.36 8.06 0.99
C CYS A 163 -15.94 8.74 2.23
N LYS A 164 -15.23 8.71 3.35
CA LYS A 164 -15.70 9.33 4.60
C LYS A 164 -15.83 10.85 4.49
N LEU A 165 -14.89 11.51 3.83
CA LEU A 165 -15.01 12.95 3.53
C LEU A 165 -16.23 13.23 2.66
N LYS A 166 -16.41 12.45 1.58
CA LYS A 166 -17.56 12.60 0.65
C LYS A 166 -18.89 12.46 1.38
N GLU A 167 -19.02 11.50 2.29
CA GLU A 167 -20.22 11.33 3.11
C GLU A 167 -20.53 12.59 3.93
N HIS A 168 -19.54 13.18 4.59
CA HIS A 168 -19.72 14.43 5.35
C HIS A 168 -20.12 15.60 4.45
N VAL A 169 -19.49 15.72 3.29
CA VAL A 169 -19.84 16.75 2.29
C VAL A 169 -21.31 16.60 1.84
N ASP A 170 -21.71 15.38 1.48
CA ASP A 170 -23.06 15.10 0.97
C ASP A 170 -24.15 15.34 2.02
N LEU A 171 -23.83 15.12 3.29
CA LEU A 171 -24.75 15.34 4.42
C LEU A 171 -24.68 16.76 4.98
N GLY A 172 -23.78 17.63 4.49
CA GLY A 172 -23.54 18.94 5.05
C GLY A 172 -23.07 18.93 6.51
N GLN A 173 -22.42 17.83 6.94
CA GLN A 173 -21.94 17.65 8.30
C GLN A 173 -20.52 18.14 8.45
N GLN A 174 -20.19 18.74 9.58
CA GLN A 174 -18.83 19.18 9.89
C GLN A 174 -17.86 17.99 9.91
N TYR A 175 -16.69 18.19 9.29
CA TYR A 175 -15.59 17.24 9.25
C TYR A 175 -14.34 17.88 9.84
N VAL A 176 -14.18 17.75 11.14
CA VAL A 176 -13.08 18.38 11.88
C VAL A 176 -11.79 17.58 11.69
N ARG A 177 -10.69 18.23 11.32
CA ARG A 177 -9.40 17.61 11.04
C ARG A 177 -8.23 18.42 11.58
N ALA A 178 -7.24 17.73 12.12
CA ALA A 178 -6.05 18.35 12.68
C ALA A 178 -5.22 19.07 11.60
N ASP A 179 -4.87 20.33 11.85
CA ASP A 179 -3.99 21.13 11.00
C ASP A 179 -2.51 21.00 11.35
N ASN A 180 -2.20 20.29 12.45
CA ASN A 180 -0.86 20.09 13.00
C ASN A 180 -0.43 18.62 13.10
N ILE A 181 -1.20 17.69 12.54
CA ILE A 181 -0.77 16.30 12.34
C ILE A 181 -0.37 16.14 10.86
N LEU A 182 0.93 15.97 10.62
CA LEU A 182 1.49 15.84 9.27
C LEU A 182 1.83 14.39 8.95
N PHE A 183 1.53 13.97 7.72
CA PHE A 183 1.77 12.61 7.25
C PHE A 183 2.10 12.58 5.75
N SER A 184 2.64 11.45 5.29
CA SER A 184 2.91 11.21 3.87
C SER A 184 1.70 10.58 3.19
N ILE A 185 1.46 10.98 1.95
CA ILE A 185 0.39 10.46 1.09
C ILE A 185 0.94 10.02 -0.26
N VAL A 186 0.19 9.20 -0.98
CA VAL A 186 0.50 8.79 -2.36
C VAL A 186 -0.78 8.45 -3.12
N GLU A 187 -0.87 8.90 -4.37
CA GLU A 187 -1.99 8.57 -5.25
C GLU A 187 -1.87 7.12 -5.74
N VAL A 188 -2.99 6.38 -5.78
CA VAL A 188 -3.01 4.94 -6.04
C VAL A 188 -2.45 4.55 -7.41
N ASN A 189 -2.72 5.35 -8.46
CA ASN A 189 -2.21 5.05 -9.81
C ASN A 189 -0.71 5.30 -9.92
N GLU A 190 -0.20 6.34 -9.27
CA GLU A 190 1.24 6.64 -9.25
C GLU A 190 2.00 5.63 -8.40
N LEU A 191 1.41 5.19 -7.27
CA LEU A 191 1.98 4.08 -6.49
C LEU A 191 2.01 2.78 -7.29
N ALA A 192 0.94 2.48 -8.01
CA ALA A 192 0.91 1.29 -8.86
C ALA A 192 1.98 1.34 -9.96
N ASP A 193 2.22 2.50 -10.59
CA ASP A 193 3.31 2.67 -11.56
C ASP A 193 4.68 2.45 -10.92
N ALA A 194 4.91 3.00 -9.73
CA ALA A 194 6.15 2.77 -8.99
C ALA A 194 6.36 1.29 -8.63
N VAL A 195 5.31 0.60 -8.19
CA VAL A 195 5.36 -0.84 -7.89
C VAL A 195 5.65 -1.67 -9.15
N ILE A 196 5.05 -1.33 -10.28
CA ILE A 196 5.31 -1.99 -11.57
C ILE A 196 6.76 -1.76 -12.03
N GLU A 197 7.28 -0.54 -11.91
CA GLU A 197 8.67 -0.25 -12.22
C GLU A 197 9.62 -1.06 -11.34
N LEU A 198 9.34 -1.17 -10.04
CA LEU A 198 10.09 -2.02 -9.12
C LEU A 198 9.96 -3.51 -9.45
N ALA A 199 8.79 -3.97 -9.87
CA ALA A 199 8.55 -5.37 -10.23
C ALA A 199 9.33 -5.79 -11.50
N THR A 200 9.60 -4.85 -12.39
CA THR A 200 10.35 -5.06 -13.64
C THR A 200 11.83 -4.69 -13.53
N GLY A 201 12.24 -4.06 -12.44
CA GLY A 201 13.62 -3.68 -12.17
C GLY A 201 14.40 -4.74 -11.40
N ASP A 202 15.58 -4.39 -10.94
CA ASP A 202 16.54 -5.25 -10.24
C ASP A 202 16.85 -4.77 -8.80
N TYR A 203 16.19 -3.71 -8.34
CA TYR A 203 16.45 -3.18 -7.00
C TYR A 203 16.01 -4.18 -5.92
N VAL A 204 16.92 -4.52 -5.03
CA VAL A 204 16.69 -5.37 -3.86
C VAL A 204 16.84 -4.53 -2.60
N GLY A 205 15.80 -4.47 -1.79
CA GLY A 205 15.82 -3.68 -0.56
C GLY A 205 14.46 -3.11 -0.16
N ILE A 206 14.51 -2.06 0.64
CA ILE A 206 13.33 -1.31 1.11
C ILE A 206 13.30 0.03 0.39
N ILE A 207 12.11 0.50 0.04
CA ILE A 207 11.93 1.80 -0.59
C ILE A 207 10.67 2.48 -0.04
N ASN A 208 10.80 3.75 0.33
CA ASN A 208 9.68 4.61 0.65
C ASN A 208 9.06 5.18 -0.63
N VAL A 209 7.73 5.16 -0.74
CA VAL A 209 7.03 5.73 -1.90
C VAL A 209 5.89 6.62 -1.42
N SER A 210 6.11 7.93 -1.49
CA SER A 210 5.09 8.93 -1.18
C SER A 210 5.35 10.24 -1.92
N GLU A 211 4.44 11.21 -1.78
CA GLU A 211 4.70 12.58 -2.19
C GLU A 211 5.94 13.15 -1.45
N ASP A 212 6.60 14.12 -2.07
CA ASP A 212 7.84 14.71 -1.53
C ASP A 212 7.61 15.55 -0.28
N LYS A 213 6.38 16.03 -0.09
CA LYS A 213 5.99 16.86 1.05
C LYS A 213 4.97 16.14 1.90
N SER A 214 5.13 16.25 3.20
CA SER A 214 4.07 15.91 4.14
C SER A 214 2.93 16.93 4.05
N ILE A 215 1.73 16.50 4.41
CA ILE A 215 0.53 17.33 4.41
C ILE A 215 -0.21 17.13 5.74
N SER A 216 -0.91 18.17 6.22
CA SER A 216 -1.77 18.00 7.40
C SER A 216 -3.05 17.23 7.04
N HIS A 217 -3.69 16.63 8.06
CA HIS A 217 -5.00 16.01 7.84
C HIS A 217 -6.03 17.03 7.33
N TYR A 218 -6.00 18.25 7.82
CA TYR A 218 -6.87 19.33 7.36
C TYR A 218 -6.62 19.69 5.89
N ASP A 219 -5.36 20.00 5.52
CA ASP A 219 -5.01 20.40 4.16
C ASP A 219 -5.24 19.28 3.14
N PHE A 220 -4.99 18.02 3.52
CA PHE A 220 -5.29 16.88 2.68
C PHE A 220 -6.78 16.79 2.32
N ASN A 221 -7.67 16.97 3.29
CA ASN A 221 -9.11 16.92 3.02
C ASN A 221 -9.57 18.13 2.20
N LYS A 222 -9.01 19.32 2.43
CA LYS A 222 -9.24 20.50 1.57
C LYS A 222 -8.76 20.25 0.14
N ALA A 223 -7.59 19.61 -0.04
CA ALA A 223 -7.07 19.27 -1.35
C ALA A 223 -7.94 18.23 -2.08
N LEU A 224 -8.48 17.24 -1.38
CA LEU A 224 -9.45 16.28 -1.95
C LEU A 224 -10.73 16.99 -2.41
N CYS A 225 -11.27 17.91 -1.62
CA CYS A 225 -12.45 18.69 -2.03
C CYS A 225 -12.15 19.48 -3.32
N ARG A 226 -11.01 20.15 -3.42
CA ARG A 226 -10.61 20.84 -4.66
C ARG A 226 -10.50 19.88 -5.85
N ARG A 227 -9.80 18.75 -5.65
CA ARG A 227 -9.58 17.74 -6.70
C ARG A 227 -10.88 17.20 -7.28
N TYR A 228 -11.86 16.93 -6.43
CA TYR A 228 -13.15 16.34 -6.84
C TYR A 228 -14.28 17.36 -7.01
N CYS A 229 -13.98 18.66 -6.93
CA CYS A 229 -14.98 19.74 -7.02
C CYS A 229 -16.10 19.61 -5.98
N TRP A 230 -15.77 19.18 -4.76
CA TRP A 230 -16.70 19.16 -3.64
C TRP A 230 -16.67 20.44 -2.84
N ASP A 231 -17.78 20.75 -2.17
CA ASP A 231 -17.83 21.88 -1.21
C ASP A 231 -16.91 21.56 -0.01
N ASP A 232 -15.96 22.43 0.25
CA ASP A 232 -15.00 22.28 1.33
C ASP A 232 -15.36 23.05 2.60
N SER A 233 -16.52 23.72 2.64
CA SER A 233 -16.98 24.52 3.78
C SER A 233 -17.19 23.69 5.05
N CYS A 234 -17.49 22.40 4.89
CA CYS A 234 -17.67 21.47 6.02
C CYS A 234 -16.34 21.07 6.67
N VAL A 235 -15.20 21.21 6.00
CA VAL A 235 -13.89 20.81 6.52
C VAL A 235 -13.34 21.90 7.44
N LEU A 236 -13.28 21.62 8.71
CA LEU A 236 -12.87 22.56 9.75
C LEU A 236 -11.54 22.11 10.38
N ALA A 237 -10.67 23.10 10.66
CA ALA A 237 -9.41 22.85 11.34
C ALA A 237 -9.59 22.71 12.85
N ASN A 238 -8.83 21.79 13.46
CA ASN A 238 -8.57 21.79 14.90
C ASN A 238 -7.07 21.57 15.16
N ARG A 239 -6.65 21.74 16.42
CA ARG A 239 -5.31 21.37 16.88
C ARG A 239 -5.39 20.24 17.87
N GLU A 240 -4.54 19.25 17.67
CA GLU A 240 -4.37 18.09 18.54
C GLU A 240 -2.93 18.07 19.09
N ILE A 241 -2.57 17.00 19.79
CA ILE A 241 -1.17 16.74 20.17
C ILE A 241 -0.39 16.60 18.85
N GLU A 242 0.63 17.43 18.69
CA GLU A 242 1.45 17.43 17.47
C GLU A 242 1.99 16.02 17.18
N ASN A 243 1.72 15.54 15.98
CA ASN A 243 2.29 14.31 15.46
C ASN A 243 2.74 14.57 14.02
N ILE A 244 4.06 14.49 13.79
CA ILE A 244 4.66 14.75 12.48
C ILE A 244 5.45 13.52 12.09
N TYR A 245 4.99 12.82 11.06
CA TYR A 245 5.68 11.68 10.49
C TYR A 245 5.59 11.70 8.97
N TYR A 246 6.72 11.60 8.30
CA TYR A 246 6.78 11.60 6.86
C TYR A 246 8.02 10.87 6.37
N PHE A 247 7.97 10.41 5.11
CA PHE A 247 9.07 9.70 4.49
C PHE A 247 10.09 10.65 3.86
N ASP A 248 11.37 10.28 3.97
CA ASP A 248 12.38 10.70 3.02
C ASP A 248 12.19 9.91 1.72
N ASN A 249 12.06 10.61 0.60
CA ASN A 249 11.88 10.03 -0.73
C ASN A 249 13.12 10.16 -1.61
N SER A 250 14.29 10.42 -1.03
CA SER A 250 15.53 10.63 -1.78
C SER A 250 15.94 9.39 -2.57
N LEU A 251 15.76 8.20 -2.00
CA LEU A 251 16.04 6.94 -2.69
C LEU A 251 15.10 6.73 -3.87
N ARG A 252 13.79 6.89 -3.67
CA ARG A 252 12.78 6.79 -4.73
C ARG A 252 13.13 7.69 -5.92
N LYS A 253 13.44 8.95 -5.66
CA LYS A 253 13.77 9.95 -6.69
C LYS A 253 15.03 9.61 -7.51
N ARG A 254 15.98 8.90 -6.91
CA ARG A 254 17.20 8.44 -7.61
C ARG A 254 16.96 7.17 -8.40
N LEU A 255 16.11 6.29 -7.89
CA LEU A 255 15.93 4.94 -8.40
C LEU A 255 14.85 4.86 -9.48
N LEU A 256 13.70 5.51 -9.25
CA LEU A 256 12.53 5.38 -10.10
C LEU A 256 12.40 6.53 -11.09
N LYS A 257 11.95 6.18 -12.31
CA LYS A 257 11.49 7.13 -13.33
C LYS A 257 10.09 7.63 -13.04
N THR A 258 9.29 6.79 -12.38
CA THR A 258 7.93 7.13 -11.95
C THR A 258 7.95 8.37 -11.07
N ARG A 259 7.14 9.36 -11.46
CA ARG A 259 6.97 10.61 -10.70
C ARG A 259 5.77 10.48 -9.79
N ILE A 260 5.92 10.94 -8.56
CA ILE A 260 4.82 11.09 -7.61
C ILE A 260 4.50 12.59 -7.53
N THR A 261 3.29 12.92 -7.92
CA THR A 261 2.81 14.31 -8.03
C THR A 261 2.16 14.74 -6.71
N SER A 262 2.33 16.00 -6.34
CA SER A 262 1.61 16.53 -5.17
C SER A 262 0.12 16.68 -5.47
N ILE A 263 -0.73 16.32 -4.49
CA ILE A 263 -2.19 16.48 -4.56
C ILE A 263 -2.62 17.92 -4.90
N ASP A 264 -1.84 18.92 -4.51
CA ASP A 264 -2.12 20.32 -4.81
C ASP A 264 -1.86 20.72 -6.28
N LYS A 265 -1.23 19.81 -7.06
CA LYS A 265 -0.85 20.06 -8.47
C LYS A 265 -1.60 19.17 -9.44
N SER A 266 -2.43 18.29 -8.94
CA SER A 266 -3.15 17.30 -9.74
C SER A 266 -4.59 17.73 -10.08
#